data_2916095dd4a6aef1ecda57e8f6b80c8c
#
_entry.id   2916095dd4a6aef1ecda57e8f6b80c8c
#
_cell.length_a   1.000
_cell.length_b   1.000
_cell.length_c   1.000
_cell.angle_alpha   90.00
_cell.angle_beta   90.00
_cell.angle_gamma   90.00
#
_symmetry.space_group_name_H-M   'P 1'
#
loop_
_entity.id
_entity.type
_entity.pdbx_description
1 polymer ?
#
loop_
_entity_poly.entity_id
_entity_poly.type
_entity_poly.pdbx_seq_one_letter_code
_entity_poly.pdbx_strand_id
1 'polypeptide(L)'
;LVKIRMRNTIQFDEQLEVIDQLYDVELREKGDFSYLLFYNEEQEKVVIKFQEEELVMTRFSNPKTIMRFLKDSDSLAYIPTPMGMQEFIIQTSHYEVGEEKIELAYKLQNKEGVPFADYRLEITWG
;
A
#
# COMPACT_ATOMS: atom_id res chain seq x y z
N LEU A 1 2.18 8.07 -22.17
CA LEU A 1 2.38 7.08 -21.12
C LEU A 1 1.72 7.51 -19.83
N VAL A 2 1.02 6.59 -19.18
CA VAL A 2 0.42 6.85 -17.88
C VAL A 2 1.48 6.66 -16.81
N LYS A 3 1.52 7.58 -15.86
CA LYS A 3 2.44 7.52 -14.73
C LYS A 3 1.66 7.34 -13.43
N ILE A 4 2.25 6.59 -12.50
CA ILE A 4 1.76 6.50 -11.13
C ILE A 4 2.73 7.23 -10.22
N ARG A 5 2.19 8.07 -9.35
CA ARG A 5 2.96 8.72 -8.30
C ARG A 5 2.50 8.17 -6.97
N MET A 6 3.45 7.72 -6.17
CA MET A 6 3.19 7.22 -4.83
C MET A 6 3.95 8.07 -3.84
N ARG A 7 3.21 8.74 -2.98
CA ARG A 7 3.80 9.56 -1.93
C ARG A 7 3.40 8.97 -0.59
N ASN A 8 4.37 8.46 0.13
CA ASN A 8 4.16 7.84 1.43
C ASN A 8 4.82 8.70 2.50
N THR A 9 4.03 9.16 3.45
CA THR A 9 4.49 9.91 4.61
C THR A 9 4.45 8.99 5.80
N ILE A 10 5.60 8.75 6.41
CA ILE A 10 5.76 7.80 7.51
C ILE A 10 6.18 8.58 8.74
N GLN A 11 5.43 8.43 9.83
CA GLN A 11 5.76 9.06 11.08
C GLN A 11 5.90 7.99 12.16
N PHE A 12 7.07 7.94 12.78
CA PHE A 12 7.28 7.09 13.95
C PHE A 12 8.12 7.86 14.96
N ASP A 13 7.71 7.80 16.22
CA ASP A 13 8.25 8.64 17.30
C ASP A 13 8.19 10.12 16.88
N GLU A 14 9.32 10.83 16.89
CA GLU A 14 9.39 12.22 16.49
C GLU A 14 9.95 12.41 15.08
N GLN A 15 10.10 11.32 14.32
CA GLN A 15 10.68 11.34 12.98
C GLN A 15 9.59 11.31 11.91
N LEU A 16 9.81 12.08 10.86
CA LEU A 16 8.94 12.12 9.69
C LEU A 16 9.77 11.83 8.45
N GLU A 17 9.32 10.85 7.67
CA GLU A 17 9.97 10.48 6.42
C GLU A 17 8.94 10.56 5.30
N VAL A 18 9.34 11.11 4.16
CA VAL A 18 8.50 11.16 2.96
C VAL A 18 9.20 10.43 1.84
N ILE A 19 8.54 9.43 1.29
CA ILE A 19 9.01 8.67 0.15
C ILE A 19 8.10 9.02 -1.02
N ASP A 20 8.66 9.62 -2.08
CA ASP A 20 7.91 10.07 -3.25
C ASP A 20 8.50 9.43 -4.48
N GLN A 21 7.71 8.62 -5.18
CA GLN A 21 8.16 7.79 -6.29
C GLN A 21 7.24 7.93 -7.48
N LEU A 22 7.83 7.87 -8.67
CA LEU A 22 7.11 7.98 -9.94
C LEU A 22 7.52 6.81 -10.83
N TYR A 23 6.52 6.11 -11.39
CA TYR A 23 6.75 4.95 -12.27
C TYR A 23 5.82 5.00 -13.47
N ASP A 24 6.19 4.31 -14.53
CA ASP A 24 5.24 3.99 -15.61
C ASP A 24 4.25 2.96 -15.06
N VAL A 25 2.96 3.11 -15.39
CA VAL A 25 1.93 2.22 -14.87
C VAL A 25 1.00 1.76 -15.98
N GLU A 26 0.55 0.53 -15.86
CA GLU A 26 -0.47 -0.05 -16.73
C GLU A 26 -1.77 -0.13 -15.95
N LEU A 27 -2.85 0.36 -16.55
CA LEU A 27 -4.18 0.35 -15.95
C LEU A 27 -4.99 -0.79 -16.54
N ARG A 28 -5.70 -1.50 -15.68
CA ARG A 28 -6.62 -2.57 -16.09
C ARG A 28 -7.86 -2.55 -15.23
N GLU A 29 -8.96 -3.03 -15.81
CA GLU A 29 -10.20 -3.22 -15.08
C GLU A 29 -10.71 -4.63 -15.32
N LYS A 30 -11.19 -5.28 -14.25
CA LYS A 30 -11.75 -6.61 -14.35
C LYS A 30 -12.82 -6.79 -13.27
N GLY A 31 -14.08 -6.96 -13.70
CA GLY A 31 -15.19 -7.02 -12.77
C GLY A 31 -15.37 -5.70 -12.06
N ASP A 32 -15.48 -5.76 -10.74
CA ASP A 32 -15.66 -4.57 -9.90
C ASP A 32 -14.36 -3.95 -9.45
N PHE A 33 -13.22 -4.51 -9.89
CA PHE A 33 -11.91 -4.07 -9.44
C PHE A 33 -11.13 -3.36 -10.54
N SER A 34 -10.36 -2.36 -10.13
CA SER A 34 -9.36 -1.70 -10.96
C SER A 34 -7.98 -2.16 -10.52
N TYR A 35 -7.03 -2.18 -11.45
CA TYR A 35 -5.68 -2.64 -11.22
C TYR A 35 -4.68 -1.62 -11.73
N LEU A 36 -3.67 -1.34 -10.89
CA LEU A 36 -2.51 -0.55 -11.25
C LEU A 36 -1.31 -1.48 -11.21
N LEU A 37 -0.56 -1.55 -12.30
CA LEU A 37 0.52 -2.51 -12.44
C LEU A 37 1.79 -1.80 -12.87
N PHE A 38 2.86 -1.93 -12.09
CA PHE A 38 4.12 -1.28 -12.39
C PHE A 38 5.30 -2.10 -11.87
N TYR A 39 6.51 -1.67 -12.23
CA TYR A 39 7.74 -2.28 -11.74
C TYR A 39 8.50 -1.23 -10.94
N ASN A 40 8.96 -1.63 -9.75
CA ASN A 40 9.72 -0.72 -8.89
C ASN A 40 11.20 -0.64 -9.34
N GLU A 41 12.05 0.08 -8.59
CA GLU A 41 13.46 0.25 -8.93
C GLU A 41 14.24 -1.06 -8.93
N GLU A 42 13.77 -2.05 -8.20
CA GLU A 42 14.39 -3.37 -8.12
C GLU A 42 13.86 -4.32 -9.20
N GLN A 43 13.09 -3.81 -10.16
CA GLN A 43 12.46 -4.57 -11.22
C GLN A 43 11.47 -5.61 -10.71
N GLU A 44 10.91 -5.39 -9.54
CA GLU A 44 9.87 -6.24 -9.00
C GLU A 44 8.50 -5.74 -9.44
N LYS A 45 7.65 -6.66 -9.83
CA LYS A 45 6.28 -6.34 -10.23
C LYS A 45 5.46 -5.96 -9.00
N VAL A 46 4.73 -4.86 -9.09
CA VAL A 46 3.80 -4.43 -8.05
C VAL A 46 2.42 -4.30 -8.65
N VAL A 47 1.43 -4.89 -7.99
CA VAL A 47 0.03 -4.83 -8.42
C VAL A 47 -0.79 -4.24 -7.30
N ILE A 48 -1.52 -3.17 -7.61
CA ILE A 48 -2.48 -2.57 -6.70
C ILE A 48 -3.88 -2.87 -7.27
N LYS A 49 -4.61 -3.72 -6.56
CA LYS A 49 -5.98 -4.09 -6.88
C LYS A 49 -6.90 -3.32 -5.93
N PHE A 50 -7.86 -2.58 -6.45
CA PHE A 50 -8.67 -1.74 -5.57
C PHE A 50 -10.11 -1.58 -6.05
N GLN A 51 -10.95 -1.24 -5.09
CA GLN A 51 -12.33 -0.76 -5.27
C GLN A 51 -12.63 0.20 -4.11
N GLU A 52 -13.87 0.66 -4.00
CA GLU A 52 -14.25 1.65 -2.98
C GLU A 52 -14.09 1.15 -1.53
N GLU A 53 -14.16 -0.17 -1.30
CA GLU A 53 -14.16 -0.75 0.03
C GLU A 53 -12.83 -1.39 0.42
N GLU A 54 -11.95 -1.69 -0.55
CA GLU A 54 -10.69 -2.34 -0.24
C GLU A 54 -9.62 -2.09 -1.29
N LEU A 55 -8.37 -2.21 -0.84
CA LEU A 55 -7.19 -2.16 -1.70
C LEU A 55 -6.24 -3.26 -1.26
N VAL A 56 -5.70 -4.01 -2.23
CA VAL A 56 -4.66 -5.00 -1.97
C VAL A 56 -3.44 -4.66 -2.80
N MET A 57 -2.32 -4.44 -2.12
CA MET A 57 -1.03 -4.19 -2.77
C MET A 57 -0.17 -5.44 -2.64
N THR A 58 0.25 -5.98 -3.78
CA THR A 58 1.12 -7.15 -3.82
C THR A 58 2.42 -6.76 -4.51
N ARG A 59 3.54 -6.96 -3.82
CA ARG A 59 4.85 -6.84 -4.42
C ARG A 59 5.40 -8.24 -4.63
N PHE A 60 5.68 -8.58 -5.89
CA PHE A 60 6.16 -9.91 -6.27
C PHE A 60 7.67 -10.01 -6.08
N SER A 61 8.09 -9.90 -4.84
CA SER A 61 9.44 -10.18 -4.39
C SER A 61 9.53 -11.65 -3.97
N ASN A 62 10.68 -12.11 -3.51
CA ASN A 62 10.84 -13.47 -3.04
C ASN A 62 11.31 -13.46 -1.59
N PRO A 63 10.44 -13.72 -0.61
CA PRO A 63 9.00 -13.96 -0.72
C PRO A 63 8.21 -12.69 -1.02
N LYS A 64 6.99 -12.84 -1.54
CA LYS A 64 6.18 -11.67 -1.87
C LYS A 64 5.59 -11.00 -0.63
N THR A 65 5.35 -9.70 -0.75
CA THR A 65 4.72 -8.88 0.28
C THR A 65 3.27 -8.61 -0.12
N ILE A 66 2.34 -8.81 0.79
CA ILE A 66 0.93 -8.56 0.55
C ILE A 66 0.41 -7.65 1.66
N MET A 67 -0.18 -6.52 1.26
CA MET A 67 -0.81 -5.59 2.20
C MET A 67 -2.26 -5.37 1.77
N ARG A 68 -3.18 -5.65 2.66
CA ARG A 68 -4.61 -5.47 2.40
C ARG A 68 -5.16 -4.38 3.29
N PHE A 69 -5.84 -3.42 2.68
CA PHE A 69 -6.47 -2.31 3.40
C PHE A 69 -7.97 -2.40 3.23
N LEU A 70 -8.67 -2.43 4.35
CA LEU A 70 -10.13 -2.49 4.36
C LEU A 70 -10.67 -1.18 4.92
N LYS A 71 -11.63 -0.59 4.21
CA LYS A 71 -12.30 0.61 4.68
C LYS A 71 -13.07 0.25 5.95
N ASP A 72 -12.85 1.04 7.01
CA ASP A 72 -13.55 0.92 8.30
C ASP A 72 -13.31 -0.40 9.06
N SER A 73 -12.27 -1.16 8.72
CA SER A 73 -11.91 -2.34 9.51
C SER A 73 -10.43 -2.65 9.45
N ASP A 74 -9.97 -3.46 10.41
CA ASP A 74 -8.59 -3.91 10.45
C ASP A 74 -8.35 -5.01 9.44
N SER A 75 -7.11 -5.15 9.01
CA SER A 75 -6.68 -6.16 8.06
C SER A 75 -5.28 -6.65 8.39
N LEU A 76 -4.76 -7.56 7.58
CA LEU A 76 -3.47 -8.17 7.81
C LEU A 76 -2.48 -7.82 6.71
N ALA A 77 -1.21 -7.73 7.08
CA ALA A 77 -0.10 -7.63 6.15
C ALA A 77 0.89 -8.75 6.44
N TYR A 78 1.43 -9.33 5.38
CA TYR A 78 2.47 -10.35 5.47
C TYR A 78 3.73 -9.75 4.86
N ILE A 79 4.70 -9.46 5.71
CA ILE A 79 5.92 -8.72 5.33
C ILE A 79 7.16 -9.55 5.64
N PRO A 80 8.04 -9.78 4.65
CA PRO A 80 9.33 -10.44 4.92
C PRO A 80 10.21 -9.54 5.76
N THR A 81 10.83 -10.13 6.78
CA THR A 81 11.79 -9.44 7.64
C THR A 81 13.06 -10.30 7.73
N PRO A 82 14.17 -9.76 8.27
CA PRO A 82 15.36 -10.58 8.51
C PRO A 82 15.11 -11.80 9.39
N MET A 83 14.04 -11.78 10.17
CA MET A 83 13.65 -12.91 11.04
C MET A 83 12.61 -13.82 10.39
N GLY A 84 12.38 -13.66 9.08
CA GLY A 84 11.40 -14.44 8.34
C GLY A 84 10.14 -13.65 8.05
N MET A 85 9.14 -14.35 7.57
CA MET A 85 7.83 -13.75 7.23
C MET A 85 7.07 -13.42 8.51
N GLN A 86 6.66 -12.17 8.66
CA GLN A 86 5.90 -11.72 9.82
C GLN A 86 4.55 -11.18 9.43
N GLU A 87 3.58 -11.36 10.33
CA GLU A 87 2.22 -10.89 10.17
C GLU A 87 2.02 -9.65 11.02
N PHE A 88 1.48 -8.60 10.40
CA PHE A 88 1.15 -7.34 11.06
C PHE A 88 -0.33 -7.04 10.91
N ILE A 89 -0.85 -6.24 11.84
CA ILE A 89 -2.22 -5.74 11.77
C ILE A 89 -2.17 -4.35 11.18
N ILE A 90 -3.02 -4.10 10.18
CA ILE A 90 -3.21 -2.79 9.58
C ILE A 90 -4.50 -2.20 10.12
N GLN A 91 -4.41 -1.05 10.79
CA GLN A 91 -5.59 -0.28 11.19
C GLN A 91 -5.76 0.87 10.21
N THR A 92 -6.76 0.77 9.35
CA THR A 92 -7.04 1.80 8.37
C THR A 92 -7.96 2.83 8.97
N SER A 93 -7.49 4.07 9.11
CA SER A 93 -8.27 5.18 9.64
C SER A 93 -8.91 6.03 8.55
N HIS A 94 -8.39 5.96 7.32
CA HIS A 94 -8.91 6.69 6.19
C HIS A 94 -8.64 5.91 4.91
N TYR A 95 -9.64 5.77 4.06
CA TYR A 95 -9.51 5.16 2.75
C TYR A 95 -10.52 5.81 1.82
N GLU A 96 -10.02 6.48 0.80
CA GLU A 96 -10.87 7.17 -0.15
C GLU A 96 -10.35 6.97 -1.57
N VAL A 97 -11.24 6.57 -2.47
CA VAL A 97 -10.95 6.41 -3.89
C VAL A 97 -11.64 7.53 -4.63
N GLY A 98 -10.86 8.33 -5.32
CA GLY A 98 -11.36 9.38 -6.19
C GLY A 98 -11.04 9.09 -7.64
N GLU A 99 -11.22 10.08 -8.49
CA GLU A 99 -10.87 9.98 -9.90
C GLU A 99 -9.35 10.09 -10.02
N GLU A 100 -8.71 9.03 -10.51
CA GLU A 100 -7.26 8.94 -10.68
C GLU A 100 -6.48 9.22 -9.38
N LYS A 101 -7.08 8.88 -8.23
CA LYS A 101 -6.48 9.14 -6.93
C LYS A 101 -6.99 8.19 -5.86
N ILE A 102 -6.07 7.76 -4.98
CA ILE A 102 -6.40 7.00 -3.78
C ILE A 102 -5.66 7.62 -2.61
N GLU A 103 -6.35 7.81 -1.50
CA GLU A 103 -5.77 8.28 -0.25
C GLU A 103 -5.98 7.24 0.84
N LEU A 104 -4.89 6.91 1.54
CA LEU A 104 -4.90 5.96 2.65
C LEU A 104 -4.21 6.58 3.86
N ALA A 105 -4.79 6.37 5.04
CA ALA A 105 -4.08 6.61 6.29
C ALA A 105 -4.26 5.36 7.16
N TYR A 106 -3.16 4.85 7.68
CA TYR A 106 -3.20 3.62 8.46
C TYR A 106 -2.07 3.55 9.48
N LYS A 107 -2.25 2.71 10.48
CA LYS A 107 -1.23 2.33 11.44
C LYS A 107 -0.86 0.88 11.21
N LEU A 108 0.42 0.59 11.40
CA LEU A 108 0.92 -0.76 11.34
C LEU A 108 1.33 -1.17 12.74
N GLN A 109 0.87 -2.33 13.21
CA GLN A 109 1.22 -2.82 14.55
C GLN A 109 1.45 -4.33 14.51
N ASN A 110 2.23 -4.82 15.48
CA ASN A 110 2.44 -6.26 15.60
C ASN A 110 1.23 -6.91 16.27
N LYS A 111 1.25 -8.24 16.39
CA LYS A 111 0.14 -8.98 16.97
C LYS A 111 -0.11 -8.66 18.45
N GLU A 112 0.88 -8.13 19.15
CA GLU A 112 0.73 -7.73 20.54
C GLU A 112 0.21 -6.30 20.71
N GLY A 113 -0.10 -5.64 19.58
CA GLY A 113 -0.62 -4.29 19.60
C GLY A 113 0.43 -3.20 19.75
N VAL A 114 1.70 -3.53 19.57
CA VAL A 114 2.78 -2.54 19.62
C VAL A 114 2.83 -1.83 18.27
N PRO A 115 2.61 -0.50 18.21
CA PRO A 115 2.61 0.22 16.96
C PRO A 115 4.04 0.40 16.41
N PHE A 116 4.16 0.35 15.09
CA PHE A 116 5.39 0.66 14.39
C PHE A 116 5.44 2.11 13.97
N ALA A 117 4.43 2.53 13.21
CA ALA A 117 4.40 3.86 12.62
C ALA A 117 3.00 4.21 12.14
N ASP A 118 2.81 5.50 11.89
CA ASP A 118 1.63 6.04 11.22
C ASP A 118 2.01 6.32 9.77
N TYR A 119 1.15 5.91 8.84
CA TYR A 119 1.38 6.03 7.42
C TYR A 119 0.27 6.82 6.76
N ARG A 120 0.67 7.66 5.81
CA ARG A 120 -0.27 8.33 4.91
C ARG A 120 0.23 8.13 3.50
N LEU A 121 -0.54 7.41 2.70
CA LEU A 121 -0.18 7.07 1.33
C LEU A 121 -1.12 7.77 0.36
N GLU A 122 -0.57 8.53 -0.57
CA GLU A 122 -1.30 9.13 -1.66
C GLU A 122 -0.84 8.48 -2.96
N ILE A 123 -1.79 7.97 -3.72
CA ILE A 123 -1.54 7.34 -5.02
C ILE A 123 -2.30 8.13 -6.06
N THR A 124 -1.60 8.66 -7.06
CA THR A 124 -2.22 9.36 -8.19
C THR A 124 -1.69 8.80 -9.49
N TRP A 125 -2.51 8.83 -10.54
CA TRP A 125 -2.09 8.37 -11.86
C TRP A 125 -2.75 9.20 -12.94
N GLY A 126 -2.10 9.21 -14.12
CA GLY A 126 -2.59 10.00 -15.25
C GLY A 126 -1.52 10.37 -16.25
#